data_cefc4dd71f8c2fbf4492a32deaa8f03a
#
_entry.id   cefc4dd71f8c2fbf4492a32deaa8f03a
#
_cell.length_a   1.000
_cell.length_b   1.000
_cell.length_c   1.000
_cell.angle_alpha   90.00
_cell.angle_beta   90.00
_cell.angle_gamma   90.00
#
_symmetry.space_group_name_H-M   'P 1'
#
loop_
_entity.id
_entity.type
_entity.pdbx_description
1 polymer ?
#
loop_
_entity_poly.entity_id
_entity_poly.type
_entity_poly.pdbx_seq_one_letter_code
_entity_poly.pdbx_strand_id
1 'polypeptide(L)'
;LKFPVINNDELAKIANLKNVEGEKVALKVRGLYRPDGGESELRARISEICEKVSGAVNRGVQYIVLSDLDSNAQWAPIPSLLLLSAVHHHLLKSANRTKISLIVEAGDVREVHHVAVLIGYGASAVNPYLAMESCEELVRNGDITGVTREQAVANLIKGLGKGVLKIMSKM
;
A
#
# COMPACT_ATOMS: atom_id res chain seq x y z
N LEU A 1 9.70 0.30 11.21
CA LEU A 1 8.76 -0.84 11.19
C LEU A 1 9.51 -2.12 11.51
N LYS A 2 8.95 -2.96 12.35
CA LYS A 2 9.53 -4.29 12.66
C LYS A 2 9.31 -5.28 11.52
N PHE A 3 8.31 -4.99 10.67
CA PHE A 3 7.85 -5.90 9.64
C PHE A 3 7.20 -5.13 8.46
N PRO A 4 7.35 -5.58 7.21
CA PRO A 4 6.85 -4.84 6.06
C PRO A 4 5.34 -5.02 5.81
N VAL A 5 4.67 -5.99 6.43
CA VAL A 5 3.21 -6.13 6.36
C VAL A 5 2.63 -5.50 7.62
N ILE A 6 1.77 -4.50 7.43
CA ILE A 6 1.22 -3.68 8.52
C ILE A 6 -0.30 -3.76 8.57
N ASN A 7 -0.86 -3.67 9.77
CA ASN A 7 -2.30 -3.60 9.97
C ASN A 7 -2.85 -2.16 9.81
N ASN A 8 -4.18 -2.02 9.90
CA ASN A 8 -4.85 -0.73 9.71
C ASN A 8 -4.47 0.31 10.78
N ASP A 9 -4.24 -0.12 12.03
CA ASP A 9 -3.84 0.79 13.12
C ASP A 9 -2.42 1.33 12.91
N GLU A 10 -1.50 0.47 12.46
CA GLU A 10 -0.14 0.86 12.13
C GLU A 10 -0.12 1.83 10.94
N LEU A 11 -0.92 1.56 9.91
CA LEU A 11 -1.07 2.46 8.77
C LEU A 11 -1.66 3.81 9.20
N ALA A 12 -2.69 3.81 10.04
CA ALA A 12 -3.30 5.04 10.56
C ALA A 12 -2.29 5.88 11.37
N LYS A 13 -1.43 5.25 12.16
CA LYS A 13 -0.35 5.94 12.88
C LYS A 13 0.61 6.61 11.91
N ILE A 14 1.03 5.90 10.84
CA ILE A 14 1.94 6.46 9.83
C ILE A 14 1.27 7.62 9.08
N ALA A 15 0.03 7.47 8.66
CA ALA A 15 -0.71 8.48 7.92
C ALA A 15 -0.92 9.79 8.73
N ASN A 16 -0.81 9.71 10.06
CA ASN A 16 -0.94 10.85 10.97
C ASN A 16 0.39 11.34 11.57
N LEU A 17 1.51 10.84 11.07
CA LEU A 17 2.82 11.30 11.52
C LEU A 17 3.02 12.80 11.23
N LYS A 18 3.64 13.46 12.20
CA LYS A 18 4.01 14.88 12.12
C LYS A 18 5.50 15.03 12.43
N ASN A 19 6.11 16.08 11.87
CA ASN A 19 7.47 16.49 12.21
C ASN A 19 7.49 17.23 13.57
N VAL A 20 8.68 17.66 13.99
CA VAL A 20 8.88 18.38 15.26
C VAL A 20 8.12 19.71 15.30
N GLU A 21 7.82 20.29 14.14
CA GLU A 21 7.09 21.54 13.97
C GLU A 21 5.56 21.34 13.91
N GLY A 22 5.09 20.09 13.99
CA GLY A 22 3.67 19.73 13.97
C GLY A 22 3.07 19.57 12.57
N GLU A 23 3.87 19.65 11.51
CA GLU A 23 3.42 19.52 10.13
C GLU A 23 3.32 18.02 9.73
N LYS A 24 2.32 17.69 8.93
CA LYS A 24 2.15 16.33 8.40
C LYS A 24 3.28 15.96 7.45
N VAL A 25 3.93 14.83 7.72
CA VAL A 25 4.99 14.26 6.87
C VAL A 25 4.54 13.05 6.05
N ALA A 26 3.26 12.71 6.11
CA ALA A 26 2.65 11.64 5.35
C ALA A 26 1.55 12.17 4.42
N LEU A 27 1.49 11.62 3.20
CA LEU A 27 0.45 11.91 2.21
C LEU A 27 -0.18 10.61 1.71
N LYS A 28 -1.49 10.47 1.87
CA LYS A 28 -2.27 9.41 1.22
C LYS A 28 -2.70 9.87 -0.17
N VAL A 29 -2.39 9.07 -1.17
CA VAL A 29 -2.68 9.30 -2.58
C VAL A 29 -3.66 8.26 -3.08
N ARG A 30 -4.78 8.70 -3.62
CA ARG A 30 -5.83 7.84 -4.16
C ARG A 30 -5.39 7.27 -5.51
N GLY A 31 -5.16 5.96 -5.55
CA GLY A 31 -4.74 5.19 -6.72
C GLY A 31 -5.92 4.67 -7.55
N LEU A 32 -6.87 5.54 -7.89
CA LEU A 32 -8.06 5.21 -8.66
C LEU A 32 -8.12 6.04 -9.94
N TYR A 33 -8.76 5.49 -10.98
CA TYR A 33 -9.00 6.16 -12.25
C TYR A 33 -10.43 5.92 -12.74
N ARG A 34 -10.89 6.67 -13.73
CA ARG A 34 -12.20 6.49 -14.35
C ARG A 34 -12.10 5.52 -15.52
N PRO A 35 -12.73 4.33 -15.44
CA PRO A 35 -12.55 3.28 -16.45
C PRO A 35 -13.22 3.63 -17.80
N ASP A 36 -14.22 4.50 -17.81
CA ASP A 36 -14.90 4.99 -19.01
C ASP A 36 -13.96 5.75 -19.98
N GLY A 37 -12.87 6.35 -19.48
CA GLY A 37 -11.83 6.99 -20.28
C GLY A 37 -10.76 6.05 -20.84
N GLY A 38 -10.83 4.77 -20.52
CA GLY A 38 -9.93 3.74 -21.04
C GLY A 38 -8.46 3.95 -20.71
N GLU A 39 -7.58 3.52 -21.63
CA GLU A 39 -6.12 3.59 -21.45
C GLU A 39 -5.60 5.02 -21.29
N SER A 40 -6.16 5.97 -22.01
CA SER A 40 -5.73 7.38 -21.96
C SER A 40 -5.95 7.98 -20.57
N GLU A 41 -7.08 7.68 -19.95
CA GLU A 41 -7.41 8.14 -18.60
C GLU A 41 -6.49 7.47 -17.56
N LEU A 42 -6.26 6.16 -17.67
CA LEU A 42 -5.33 5.46 -16.80
C LEU A 42 -3.92 6.07 -16.85
N ARG A 43 -3.41 6.33 -18.06
CA ARG A 43 -2.09 6.94 -18.26
C ARG A 43 -2.03 8.36 -17.70
N ALA A 44 -3.04 9.18 -17.97
CA ALA A 44 -3.13 10.55 -17.46
C ALA A 44 -3.16 10.57 -15.94
N ARG A 45 -3.95 9.66 -15.33
CA ARG A 45 -4.06 9.56 -13.88
C ARG A 45 -2.76 9.13 -13.21
N ILE A 46 -2.04 8.17 -13.78
CA ILE A 46 -0.71 7.77 -13.27
C ILE A 46 0.26 8.94 -13.33
N SER A 47 0.27 9.70 -14.44
CA SER A 47 1.12 10.88 -14.59
C SER A 47 0.82 11.96 -13.55
N GLU A 48 -0.46 12.28 -13.35
CA GLU A 48 -0.95 13.21 -12.32
C GLU A 48 -0.50 12.78 -10.90
N ILE A 49 -0.62 11.49 -10.59
CA ILE A 49 -0.18 10.95 -9.30
C ILE A 49 1.34 11.12 -9.14
N CYS A 50 2.13 10.83 -10.18
CA CYS A 50 3.58 11.00 -10.13
C CYS A 50 3.98 12.46 -9.87
N GLU A 51 3.34 13.41 -10.53
CA GLU A 51 3.57 14.85 -10.32
C GLU A 51 3.16 15.29 -8.92
N LYS A 52 2.00 14.85 -8.43
CA LYS A 52 1.52 15.10 -7.07
C LYS A 52 2.50 14.59 -6.02
N VAL A 53 3.06 13.41 -6.23
CA VAL A 53 4.07 12.82 -5.33
C VAL A 53 5.34 13.66 -5.35
N SER A 54 5.85 14.06 -6.52
CA SER A 54 7.02 14.93 -6.62
C SER A 54 6.82 16.26 -5.90
N GLY A 55 5.67 16.88 -6.09
CA GLY A 55 5.31 18.11 -5.39
C GLY A 55 5.24 17.94 -3.87
N ALA A 56 4.79 16.78 -3.39
CA ALA A 56 4.75 16.46 -1.97
C ALA A 56 6.17 16.28 -1.38
N VAL A 57 7.04 15.57 -2.09
CA VAL A 57 8.46 15.39 -1.68
C VAL A 57 9.16 16.75 -1.55
N ASN A 58 8.93 17.65 -2.49
CA ASN A 58 9.52 18.99 -2.45
C ASN A 58 9.01 19.84 -1.27
N ARG A 59 7.86 19.50 -0.69
CA ARG A 59 7.30 20.11 0.52
C ARG A 59 7.71 19.38 1.82
N GLY A 60 8.63 18.42 1.76
CA GLY A 60 9.14 17.72 2.94
C GLY A 60 8.31 16.50 3.38
N VAL A 61 7.37 16.02 2.56
CA VAL A 61 6.66 14.76 2.84
C VAL A 61 7.65 13.59 2.74
N GLN A 62 7.63 12.70 3.75
CA GLN A 62 8.54 11.57 3.88
C GLN A 62 7.87 10.21 3.64
N TYR A 63 6.55 10.14 3.78
CA TYR A 63 5.76 8.92 3.63
C TYR A 63 4.64 9.13 2.62
N ILE A 64 4.63 8.33 1.57
CA ILE A 64 3.56 8.30 0.57
C ILE A 64 2.80 6.99 0.70
N VAL A 65 1.49 7.07 0.97
CA VAL A 65 0.59 5.93 0.99
C VAL A 65 -0.17 5.91 -0.34
N LEU A 66 0.11 4.91 -1.18
CA LEU A 66 -0.64 4.63 -2.40
C LEU A 66 -1.81 3.72 -2.02
N SER A 67 -3.04 4.17 -2.25
CA SER A 67 -4.25 3.51 -1.75
C SER A 67 -5.27 3.30 -2.86
N ASP A 68 -5.81 2.10 -2.97
CA ASP A 68 -6.98 1.77 -3.80
C ASP A 68 -8.30 1.74 -3.02
N LEU A 69 -8.26 2.13 -1.74
CA LEU A 69 -9.45 2.25 -0.90
C LEU A 69 -10.45 3.23 -1.55
N ASP A 70 -11.74 3.01 -1.32
CA ASP A 70 -12.85 3.77 -1.91
C ASP A 70 -13.08 3.52 -3.41
N SER A 71 -12.59 2.39 -3.95
CA SER A 71 -12.99 1.93 -5.29
C SER A 71 -14.51 1.69 -5.35
N ASN A 72 -15.12 2.05 -6.47
CA ASN A 72 -16.56 1.92 -6.70
C ASN A 72 -16.86 1.83 -8.21
N ALA A 73 -18.14 1.84 -8.57
CA ALA A 73 -18.57 1.72 -9.98
C ALA A 73 -18.01 2.82 -10.91
N GLN A 74 -17.70 4.00 -10.40
CA GLN A 74 -17.15 5.14 -11.15
C GLN A 74 -15.62 5.25 -11.08
N TRP A 75 -15.01 4.62 -10.07
CA TRP A 75 -13.58 4.72 -9.79
C TRP A 75 -12.97 3.34 -9.63
N ALA A 76 -12.31 2.86 -10.67
CA ALA A 76 -11.61 1.58 -10.66
C ALA A 76 -10.21 1.73 -10.02
N PRO A 77 -9.73 0.70 -9.31
CA PRO A 77 -8.38 0.70 -8.77
C PRO A 77 -7.34 0.60 -9.90
N ILE A 78 -6.30 1.43 -9.83
CA ILE A 78 -5.09 1.17 -10.60
C ILE A 78 -4.41 -0.02 -9.94
N PRO A 79 -4.05 -1.09 -10.70
CA PRO A 79 -3.36 -2.24 -10.12
C PRO A 79 -2.17 -1.79 -9.26
N SER A 80 -2.10 -2.29 -8.02
CA SER A 80 -1.18 -1.75 -7.00
C SER A 80 0.29 -1.81 -7.44
N LEU A 81 0.69 -2.90 -8.09
CA LEU A 81 2.05 -3.07 -8.62
C LEU A 81 2.35 -2.08 -9.74
N LEU A 82 1.41 -1.83 -10.65
CA LEU A 82 1.56 -0.86 -11.74
C LEU A 82 1.77 0.55 -11.17
N LEU A 83 0.91 0.97 -10.25
CA LEU A 83 0.99 2.29 -9.62
C LEU A 83 2.30 2.47 -8.84
N LEU A 84 2.64 1.48 -7.99
CA LEU A 84 3.88 1.50 -7.23
C LEU A 84 5.10 1.60 -8.15
N SER A 85 5.18 0.77 -9.18
CA SER A 85 6.27 0.75 -10.14
C SER A 85 6.41 2.10 -10.86
N ALA A 86 5.29 2.68 -11.31
CA ALA A 86 5.30 3.97 -12.00
C ALA A 86 5.84 5.08 -11.09
N VAL A 87 5.33 5.19 -9.85
CA VAL A 87 5.79 6.19 -8.87
C VAL A 87 7.26 5.95 -8.48
N HIS A 88 7.65 4.70 -8.24
CA HIS A 88 9.03 4.33 -7.91
C HIS A 88 10.02 4.79 -9.01
N HIS A 89 9.75 4.45 -10.27
CA HIS A 89 10.62 4.80 -11.39
C HIS A 89 10.62 6.31 -11.68
N HIS A 90 9.47 6.98 -11.51
CA HIS A 90 9.39 8.43 -11.61
C HIS A 90 10.29 9.12 -10.58
N LEU A 91 10.27 8.66 -9.33
CA LEU A 91 11.12 9.17 -8.25
C LEU A 91 12.60 8.84 -8.44
N LEU A 92 12.94 7.71 -9.07
CA LEU A 92 14.32 7.40 -9.45
C LEU A 92 14.82 8.40 -10.50
N LYS A 93 14.05 8.65 -11.56
CA LYS A 93 14.40 9.62 -12.61
C LYS A 93 14.61 11.04 -12.08
N SER A 94 13.85 11.43 -11.06
CA SER A 94 13.95 12.76 -10.42
C SER A 94 14.94 12.81 -9.25
N ALA A 95 15.71 11.74 -8.97
CA ALA A 95 16.63 11.61 -7.84
C ALA A 95 15.98 11.86 -6.45
N ASN A 96 14.70 11.58 -6.33
CA ASN A 96 13.92 11.80 -5.10
C ASN A 96 13.57 10.49 -4.36
N ARG A 97 13.86 9.32 -4.95
CA ARG A 97 13.43 8.03 -4.41
C ARG A 97 13.92 7.75 -2.98
N THR A 98 15.14 8.15 -2.66
CA THR A 98 15.76 7.91 -1.35
C THR A 98 15.24 8.83 -0.24
N LYS A 99 14.49 9.87 -0.59
CA LYS A 99 13.96 10.86 0.38
C LYS A 99 12.67 10.40 1.04
N ILE A 100 12.00 9.37 0.50
CA ILE A 100 10.67 8.96 0.96
C ILE A 100 10.52 7.44 1.10
N SER A 101 9.53 7.05 1.90
CA SER A 101 9.02 5.68 1.99
C SER A 101 7.71 5.56 1.22
N LEU A 102 7.62 4.54 0.35
CA LEU A 102 6.39 4.19 -0.36
C LEU A 102 5.66 3.09 0.42
N ILE A 103 4.41 3.32 0.76
CA ILE A 103 3.53 2.38 1.46
C ILE A 103 2.37 2.07 0.53
N VAL A 104 2.01 0.80 0.43
CA VAL A 104 0.90 0.35 -0.43
C VAL A 104 -0.24 -0.13 0.46
N GLU A 105 -1.40 0.51 0.35
CA GLU A 105 -2.68 0.09 0.93
C GLU A 105 -3.54 -0.44 -0.22
N ALA A 106 -3.71 -1.76 -0.29
CA ALA A 106 -4.27 -2.38 -1.49
C ALA A 106 -5.17 -3.60 -1.22
N GLY A 107 -6.30 -3.61 -1.92
CA GLY A 107 -7.27 -4.71 -1.89
C GLY A 107 -6.88 -5.90 -2.77
N ASP A 108 -5.98 -5.71 -3.75
CA ASP A 108 -5.52 -6.78 -4.64
C ASP A 108 -4.42 -7.66 -4.02
N VAL A 109 -3.93 -7.32 -2.82
CA VAL A 109 -2.90 -8.07 -2.08
C VAL A 109 -3.54 -9.14 -1.21
N ARG A 110 -3.38 -10.42 -1.59
CA ARG A 110 -4.04 -11.56 -0.94
C ARG A 110 -3.10 -12.65 -0.46
N GLU A 111 -1.88 -12.71 -1.00
CA GLU A 111 -0.94 -13.79 -0.71
C GLU A 111 0.52 -13.31 -0.65
N VAL A 112 1.40 -14.21 -0.22
CA VAL A 112 2.83 -13.94 -0.03
C VAL A 112 3.49 -13.37 -1.28
N HIS A 113 3.16 -13.91 -2.47
CA HIS A 113 3.78 -13.47 -3.72
C HIS A 113 3.46 -12.00 -4.03
N HIS A 114 2.22 -11.58 -3.82
CA HIS A 114 1.82 -10.18 -4.02
C HIS A 114 2.64 -9.24 -3.12
N VAL A 115 2.81 -9.58 -1.85
CA VAL A 115 3.63 -8.78 -0.91
C VAL A 115 5.10 -8.77 -1.36
N ALA A 116 5.66 -9.93 -1.72
CA ALA A 116 7.06 -10.04 -2.13
C ALA A 116 7.36 -9.20 -3.37
N VAL A 117 6.48 -9.22 -4.38
CA VAL A 117 6.63 -8.44 -5.60
C VAL A 117 6.54 -6.94 -5.31
N LEU A 118 5.58 -6.50 -4.49
CA LEU A 118 5.48 -5.08 -4.10
C LEU A 118 6.74 -4.60 -3.37
N ILE A 119 7.28 -5.39 -2.44
CA ILE A 119 8.54 -5.06 -1.77
C ILE A 119 9.69 -4.98 -2.78
N GLY A 120 9.79 -5.95 -3.69
CA GLY A 120 10.80 -5.96 -4.76
C GLY A 120 10.72 -4.75 -5.70
N TYR A 121 9.52 -4.19 -5.90
CA TYR A 121 9.29 -2.97 -6.67
C TYR A 121 9.34 -1.67 -5.83
N GLY A 122 9.81 -1.76 -4.59
CA GLY A 122 10.18 -0.61 -3.78
C GLY A 122 9.16 -0.19 -2.71
N ALA A 123 8.15 -1.01 -2.39
CA ALA A 123 7.33 -0.76 -1.22
C ALA A 123 8.14 -0.92 0.06
N SER A 124 8.05 0.04 0.96
CA SER A 124 8.63 -0.03 2.31
C SER A 124 7.71 -0.78 3.28
N ALA A 125 6.40 -0.73 3.02
CA ALA A 125 5.38 -1.49 3.74
C ALA A 125 4.14 -1.72 2.87
N VAL A 126 3.40 -2.77 3.20
CA VAL A 126 2.16 -3.17 2.53
C VAL A 126 1.07 -3.38 3.57
N ASN A 127 -0.09 -2.78 3.34
CA ASN A 127 -1.31 -2.99 4.11
C ASN A 127 -2.34 -3.72 3.22
N PRO A 128 -2.52 -5.03 3.39
CA PRO A 128 -3.48 -5.83 2.64
C PRO A 128 -4.88 -5.74 3.27
N TYR A 129 -5.48 -4.53 3.29
CA TYR A 129 -6.68 -4.25 4.07
C TYR A 129 -7.83 -5.21 3.77
N LEU A 130 -8.12 -5.50 2.50
CA LEU A 130 -9.23 -6.37 2.12
C LEU A 130 -9.01 -7.83 2.54
N ALA A 131 -7.77 -8.32 2.50
CA ALA A 131 -7.46 -9.67 2.99
C ALA A 131 -7.63 -9.75 4.51
N MET A 132 -7.31 -8.70 5.26
CA MET A 132 -7.55 -8.62 6.70
C MET A 132 -9.04 -8.59 7.01
N GLU A 133 -9.82 -7.74 6.34
CA GLU A 133 -11.27 -7.66 6.47
C GLU A 133 -11.94 -9.00 6.13
N SER A 134 -11.46 -9.69 5.08
CA SER A 134 -11.96 -11.03 4.72
C SER A 134 -11.70 -12.06 5.84
N CYS A 135 -10.54 -12.02 6.49
CA CYS A 135 -10.27 -12.89 7.64
C CYS A 135 -11.20 -12.59 8.82
N GLU A 136 -11.47 -11.32 9.10
CA GLU A 136 -12.42 -10.92 10.15
C GLU A 136 -13.85 -11.39 9.84
N GLU A 137 -14.26 -11.29 8.56
CA GLU A 137 -15.56 -11.76 8.08
C GLU A 137 -15.71 -13.26 8.26
N LEU A 138 -14.71 -14.07 7.88
CA LEU A 138 -14.73 -15.53 8.04
C LEU A 138 -14.88 -15.96 9.52
N VAL A 139 -14.24 -15.24 10.45
CA VAL A 139 -14.43 -15.47 11.89
C VAL A 139 -15.83 -15.06 12.32
N ARG A 140 -16.35 -13.93 11.86
CA ARG A 140 -17.69 -13.44 12.18
C ARG A 140 -18.79 -14.41 11.73
N ASN A 141 -18.62 -15.00 10.56
CA ASN A 141 -19.58 -15.94 9.97
C ASN A 141 -19.46 -17.38 10.55
N GLY A 142 -18.42 -17.64 11.37
CA GLY A 142 -18.18 -18.95 11.97
C GLY A 142 -17.47 -19.94 11.04
N ASP A 143 -16.97 -19.51 9.88
CA ASP A 143 -16.17 -20.32 8.96
C ASP A 143 -14.80 -20.64 9.55
N ILE A 144 -14.26 -19.71 10.36
CA ILE A 144 -13.05 -19.90 11.17
C ILE A 144 -13.45 -19.84 12.64
N THR A 145 -13.14 -20.91 13.40
CA THR A 145 -13.45 -21.03 14.82
C THR A 145 -12.18 -21.17 15.66
N GLY A 146 -12.28 -20.94 16.98
CA GLY A 146 -11.17 -21.11 17.92
C GLY A 146 -10.16 -19.98 17.96
N VAL A 147 -10.40 -18.88 17.23
CA VAL A 147 -9.59 -17.64 17.26
C VAL A 147 -10.48 -16.40 17.28
N THR A 148 -9.97 -15.29 17.82
CA THR A 148 -10.63 -13.99 17.70
C THR A 148 -10.33 -13.35 16.34
N ARG A 149 -11.08 -12.31 15.95
CA ARG A 149 -10.84 -11.56 14.70
C ARG A 149 -9.43 -10.99 14.67
N GLU A 150 -8.99 -10.38 15.77
CA GLU A 150 -7.65 -9.81 15.93
C GLU A 150 -6.55 -10.88 15.79
N GLN A 151 -6.78 -12.06 16.34
CA GLN A 151 -5.86 -13.20 16.20
C GLN A 151 -5.79 -13.73 14.76
N ALA A 152 -6.92 -13.76 14.05
CA ALA A 152 -6.97 -14.18 12.66
C ALA A 152 -6.15 -13.21 11.78
N VAL A 153 -6.34 -11.89 11.94
CA VAL A 153 -5.55 -10.86 11.26
C VAL A 153 -4.06 -10.97 11.61
N ALA A 154 -3.73 -11.13 12.89
CA ALA A 154 -2.34 -11.28 13.32
C ALA A 154 -1.68 -12.54 12.72
N ASN A 155 -2.43 -13.63 12.60
CA ASN A 155 -1.97 -14.88 11.98
C ASN A 155 -1.76 -14.72 10.46
N LEU A 156 -2.66 -14.01 9.77
CA LEU A 156 -2.50 -13.65 8.35
C LEU A 156 -1.20 -12.85 8.13
N ILE A 157 -1.02 -11.75 8.88
CA ILE A 157 0.19 -10.91 8.79
C ILE A 157 1.45 -11.73 9.05
N LYS A 158 1.44 -12.56 10.10
CA LYS A 158 2.57 -13.44 10.43
C LYS A 158 2.84 -14.46 9.33
N GLY A 159 1.79 -15.02 8.71
CA GLY A 159 1.88 -15.97 7.61
C GLY A 159 2.52 -15.32 6.36
N LEU A 160 1.99 -14.15 5.94
CA LEU A 160 2.54 -13.36 4.84
C LEU A 160 4.02 -13.05 5.06
N GLY A 161 4.37 -12.63 6.25
CA GLY A 161 5.74 -12.29 6.57
C GLY A 161 6.70 -13.44 6.60
N LYS A 162 6.33 -14.56 7.19
CA LYS A 162 7.16 -15.76 7.12
C LYS A 162 7.38 -16.20 5.68
N GLY A 163 6.35 -16.05 4.83
CA GLY A 163 6.45 -16.35 3.42
C GLY A 163 7.45 -15.44 2.70
N VAL A 164 7.38 -14.13 2.95
CA VAL A 164 8.34 -13.16 2.39
C VAL A 164 9.77 -13.48 2.83
N LEU A 165 10.01 -13.73 4.12
CA LEU A 165 11.32 -14.13 4.62
C LEU A 165 11.84 -15.41 3.96
N LYS A 166 10.94 -16.38 3.69
CA LYS A 166 11.30 -17.61 2.97
C LYS A 166 11.73 -17.32 1.53
N ILE A 167 11.06 -16.40 0.84
CA ILE A 167 11.46 -15.96 -0.51
C ILE A 167 12.85 -15.31 -0.44
N MET A 168 13.04 -14.33 0.44
CA MET A 168 14.32 -13.63 0.60
C MET A 168 15.48 -14.56 0.95
N SER A 169 15.23 -15.63 1.69
CA SER A 169 16.27 -16.60 2.06
C SER A 169 16.73 -17.50 0.90
N LYS A 170 16.05 -17.45 -0.24
CA LYS A 170 16.32 -18.31 -1.40
C LYS A 170 16.79 -17.53 -2.64
N MET A 171 16.82 -16.21 -2.55
CA MET A 171 17.26 -15.32 -3.64
C MET A 171 18.71 -14.90 -3.45
#